data_f8119c8e549bf2ba2f0035455a0c19a9
#
_entry.id   f8119c8e549bf2ba2f0035455a0c19a9
#
_cell.length_a   1.000
_cell.length_b   1.000
_cell.length_c   1.000
_cell.angle_alpha   90.00
_cell.angle_beta   90.00
_cell.angle_gamma   90.00
#
_symmetry.space_group_name_H-M   'P 1'
#
loop_
_entity.id
_entity.type
_entity.pdbx_description
1 polymer ?
#
loop_
_entity_poly.entity_id
_entity_poly.type
_entity_poly.pdbx_seq_one_letter_code
_entity_poly.pdbx_strand_id
1 'polypeptide(L)'
;MNSNEYSFLHKLLTATGDELVEACLEYFKWLGFKDVIDKDKELDKEFNEEDIQINTEDKGLLLVEIKGINGTSTDAQCSQIFKNVFRRREEQQRFDVFGLYIVNNERGVEPLSRTIPPFNQQQIKDAVNEKRGLCYTWQLFNLYFEIEDGIITKQEAQSILFNNGLIDFRPKVNEVAVPHKYYGQHTIVCLKIDNVKISVGDFFFYEEDGRWKKLKILTIKDGDENFNPYQKEITDLS
;
A
#
# COMPACT_ATOMS: atom_id res chain seq x y z
N MET A 1 -11.86 20.86 -6.57
CA MET A 1 -10.59 20.29 -6.10
C MET A 1 -9.47 20.95 -6.90
N ASN A 2 -8.47 21.47 -6.23
CA ASN A 2 -7.37 22.18 -6.89
C ASN A 2 -6.47 21.13 -7.58
N SER A 3 -6.43 21.13 -8.91
CA SER A 3 -5.74 20.10 -9.71
C SER A 3 -4.22 19.98 -9.43
N ASN A 4 -3.62 20.99 -8.83
CA ASN A 4 -2.20 20.99 -8.48
C ASN A 4 -1.85 20.24 -7.19
N GLU A 5 -2.80 20.08 -6.28
CA GLU A 5 -2.55 19.52 -4.95
C GLU A 5 -2.34 17.99 -4.95
N TYR A 6 -2.78 17.32 -6.03
CA TYR A 6 -2.72 15.86 -6.18
C TYR A 6 -1.95 15.42 -7.43
N SER A 7 -1.19 16.32 -8.05
CA SER A 7 -0.43 16.01 -9.27
C SER A 7 0.61 14.90 -9.04
N PHE A 8 1.16 14.81 -7.84
CA PHE A 8 2.11 13.77 -7.48
C PHE A 8 1.52 12.36 -7.57
N LEU A 9 0.21 12.16 -7.31
CA LEU A 9 -0.43 10.85 -7.44
C LEU A 9 -0.42 10.36 -8.88
N HIS A 10 -0.68 11.23 -9.85
CA HIS A 10 -0.59 10.88 -11.26
C HIS A 10 0.87 10.55 -11.66
N LYS A 11 1.83 11.33 -11.15
CA LYS A 11 3.26 11.11 -11.41
C LYS A 11 3.78 9.79 -10.84
N LEU A 12 3.25 9.32 -9.69
CA LEU A 12 3.56 7.97 -9.18
C LEU A 12 3.30 6.87 -10.22
N LEU A 13 2.31 7.05 -11.09
CA LEU A 13 1.91 6.05 -12.07
C LEU A 13 2.56 6.22 -13.45
N THR A 14 3.01 7.42 -13.80
CA THR A 14 3.44 7.75 -15.16
C THR A 14 4.90 8.18 -15.27
N ALA A 15 5.48 8.73 -14.20
CA ALA A 15 6.81 9.32 -14.23
C ALA A 15 7.95 8.30 -14.09
N THR A 16 9.17 8.75 -14.39
CA THR A 16 10.44 8.06 -14.19
C THR A 16 11.52 9.08 -13.85
N GLY A 17 12.70 8.62 -13.38
CA GLY A 17 13.82 9.51 -13.01
C GLY A 17 13.42 10.54 -11.97
N ASP A 18 13.99 11.73 -12.06
CA ASP A 18 13.82 12.81 -11.08
C ASP A 18 12.36 13.17 -10.83
N GLU A 19 11.52 13.13 -11.86
CA GLU A 19 10.10 13.45 -11.71
C GLU A 19 9.36 12.42 -10.83
N LEU A 20 9.75 11.14 -10.89
CA LEU A 20 9.20 10.10 -10.02
C LEU A 20 9.73 10.24 -8.59
N VAL A 21 11.02 10.58 -8.44
CA VAL A 21 11.63 10.86 -7.13
C VAL A 21 10.92 12.03 -6.45
N GLU A 22 10.66 13.13 -7.18
CA GLU A 22 9.89 14.27 -6.66
C GLU A 22 8.49 13.88 -6.22
N ALA A 23 7.78 13.07 -7.02
CA ALA A 23 6.45 12.58 -6.64
C ALA A 23 6.47 11.73 -5.36
N CYS A 24 7.48 10.88 -5.20
CA CYS A 24 7.66 10.09 -3.97
C CYS A 24 8.02 10.99 -2.77
N LEU A 25 8.84 12.02 -2.95
CA LEU A 25 9.14 13.01 -1.90
C LEU A 25 7.88 13.72 -1.40
N GLU A 26 7.04 14.20 -2.33
CA GLU A 26 5.76 14.83 -1.99
C GLU A 26 4.84 13.84 -1.27
N TYR A 27 4.79 12.59 -1.73
CA TYR A 27 4.01 11.53 -1.12
C TYR A 27 4.45 11.26 0.33
N PHE A 28 5.76 11.11 0.60
CA PHE A 28 6.25 10.85 1.96
C PHE A 28 6.00 12.04 2.90
N LYS A 29 6.10 13.28 2.40
CA LYS A 29 5.74 14.48 3.17
C LYS A 29 4.24 14.50 3.48
N TRP A 30 3.38 14.19 2.48
CA TRP A 30 1.94 14.05 2.70
C TRP A 30 1.63 12.94 3.70
N LEU A 31 2.36 11.81 3.65
CA LEU A 31 2.19 10.70 4.59
C LEU A 31 2.56 11.10 6.04
N GLY A 32 3.27 12.23 6.22
CA GLY A 32 3.55 12.83 7.52
C GLY A 32 4.97 12.62 8.03
N PHE A 33 5.90 12.15 7.18
CA PHE A 33 7.32 12.17 7.53
C PHE A 33 7.83 13.61 7.54
N LYS A 34 8.58 13.97 8.60
CA LYS A 34 9.06 15.34 8.82
C LYS A 34 10.41 15.61 8.17
N ASP A 35 11.31 14.63 8.23
CA ASP A 35 12.68 14.73 7.73
C ASP A 35 12.83 13.81 6.50
N VAL A 36 12.55 14.38 5.32
CA VAL A 36 12.59 13.70 4.02
C VAL A 36 13.57 14.46 3.11
N ILE A 37 14.70 13.85 2.83
CA ILE A 37 15.83 14.46 2.10
C ILE A 37 15.95 13.83 0.72
N ASP A 38 16.03 14.68 -0.31
CA ASP A 38 16.39 14.31 -1.68
C ASP A 38 17.92 14.22 -1.77
N LYS A 39 18.45 13.03 -1.85
CA LYS A 39 19.90 12.82 -1.91
C LYS A 39 20.48 13.14 -3.29
N ASP A 40 19.66 13.10 -4.34
CA ASP A 40 20.08 13.42 -5.68
C ASP A 40 20.39 14.92 -5.88
N LYS A 41 19.83 15.79 -5.03
CA LYS A 41 20.06 17.24 -5.07
C LYS A 41 21.24 17.71 -4.20
N GLU A 42 21.89 16.82 -3.45
CA GLU A 42 23.12 17.18 -2.72
C GLU A 42 24.32 17.30 -3.67
N LEU A 43 25.09 18.39 -3.55
CA LEU A 43 26.05 18.87 -4.55
C LEU A 43 27.41 18.13 -4.62
N ASP A 44 27.72 17.25 -3.66
CA ASP A 44 29.04 16.56 -3.59
C ASP A 44 28.83 15.02 -3.65
N LYS A 45 28.66 14.49 -4.87
CA LYS A 45 28.52 13.04 -5.05
C LYS A 45 29.81 12.41 -5.58
N GLU A 46 30.53 11.69 -4.73
CA GLU A 46 31.57 10.75 -5.16
C GLU A 46 31.03 9.38 -5.58
N PHE A 47 29.78 9.02 -5.16
CA PHE A 47 29.20 7.70 -5.36
C PHE A 47 27.70 7.77 -5.67
N ASN A 48 27.16 6.75 -6.36
CA ASN A 48 25.73 6.55 -6.51
C ASN A 48 25.12 6.24 -5.14
N GLU A 49 24.28 7.13 -4.65
CA GLU A 49 23.57 7.04 -3.38
C GLU A 49 22.13 6.58 -3.59
N GLU A 50 21.41 6.37 -2.51
CA GLU A 50 19.94 6.23 -2.50
C GLU A 50 19.28 7.53 -2.96
N ASP A 51 18.08 7.44 -3.56
CA ASP A 51 17.38 8.62 -4.07
C ASP A 51 16.82 9.48 -2.91
N ILE A 52 16.27 8.84 -1.85
CA ILE A 52 15.66 9.54 -0.71
C ILE A 52 16.17 8.96 0.61
N GLN A 53 16.38 9.85 1.59
CA GLN A 53 16.55 9.51 3.01
C GLN A 53 15.37 10.04 3.83
N ILE A 54 14.85 9.20 4.73
CA ILE A 54 13.83 9.56 5.71
C ILE A 54 14.36 9.22 7.09
N ASN A 55 14.62 10.23 7.91
CA ASN A 55 15.05 10.03 9.28
C ASN A 55 13.86 10.15 10.23
N THR A 56 13.70 9.15 11.11
CA THR A 56 12.64 9.13 12.12
C THR A 56 13.25 9.03 13.51
N GLU A 57 12.60 9.66 14.48
CA GLU A 57 13.08 9.66 15.87
C GLU A 57 12.93 8.28 16.54
N ASP A 58 11.90 7.53 16.15
CA ASP A 58 11.49 6.28 16.80
C ASP A 58 11.90 5.01 16.06
N LYS A 59 12.07 5.08 14.72
CA LYS A 59 12.30 3.89 13.87
C LYS A 59 13.69 3.84 13.23
N GLY A 60 14.38 4.97 13.18
CA GLY A 60 15.69 5.09 12.56
C GLY A 60 15.64 5.66 11.15
N LEU A 61 16.60 5.30 10.32
CA LEU A 61 16.85 5.83 8.98
C LEU A 61 16.29 4.88 7.91
N LEU A 62 15.35 5.35 7.08
CA LEU A 62 14.87 4.65 5.91
C LEU A 62 15.52 5.23 4.65
N LEU A 63 16.25 4.39 3.92
CA LEU A 63 16.82 4.69 2.62
C LEU A 63 15.88 4.18 1.54
N VAL A 64 15.60 5.02 0.55
CA VAL A 64 14.67 4.66 -0.53
C VAL A 64 15.38 4.75 -1.88
N GLU A 65 15.28 3.68 -2.66
CA GLU A 65 15.69 3.59 -4.05
C GLU A 65 14.46 3.51 -4.94
N ILE A 66 14.38 4.33 -5.98
CA ILE A 66 13.18 4.49 -6.81
C ILE A 66 13.51 4.25 -8.28
N LYS A 67 12.73 3.40 -8.95
CA LYS A 67 12.91 3.13 -10.38
C LYS A 67 11.58 3.22 -11.13
N GLY A 68 11.56 3.96 -12.23
CA GLY A 68 10.48 3.94 -13.21
C GLY A 68 10.92 3.14 -14.45
N ILE A 69 10.27 2.01 -14.71
CA ILE A 69 10.68 1.07 -15.77
C ILE A 69 9.50 0.65 -16.67
N ASN A 70 9.82 0.15 -17.87
CA ASN A 70 8.80 -0.31 -18.82
C ASN A 70 8.43 -1.80 -18.67
N GLY A 71 9.07 -2.51 -17.77
CA GLY A 71 8.85 -3.93 -17.48
C GLY A 71 8.77 -4.18 -15.98
N THR A 72 9.18 -5.38 -15.55
CA THR A 72 9.33 -5.77 -14.15
C THR A 72 10.78 -5.61 -13.69
N SER A 73 11.00 -5.50 -12.38
CA SER A 73 12.33 -5.30 -11.81
C SER A 73 13.25 -6.50 -11.99
N THR A 74 14.52 -6.23 -12.27
CA THR A 74 15.59 -7.24 -12.24
C THR A 74 16.08 -7.46 -10.81
N ASP A 75 16.76 -8.60 -10.54
CA ASP A 75 17.34 -8.88 -9.23
C ASP A 75 18.37 -7.82 -8.81
N ALA A 76 19.19 -7.35 -9.78
CA ALA A 76 20.17 -6.32 -9.54
C ALA A 76 19.55 -4.99 -9.09
N GLN A 77 18.42 -4.59 -9.70
CA GLN A 77 17.67 -3.39 -9.31
C GLN A 77 17.09 -3.54 -7.92
N CYS A 78 16.45 -4.68 -7.62
CA CYS A 78 15.88 -4.95 -6.31
C CYS A 78 16.94 -4.97 -5.19
N SER A 79 18.19 -5.37 -5.50
CA SER A 79 19.27 -5.52 -4.52
C SER A 79 20.12 -4.24 -4.35
N GLN A 80 19.94 -3.22 -5.19
CA GLN A 80 20.76 -2.02 -5.16
C GLN A 80 20.75 -1.34 -3.78
N ILE A 81 19.59 -1.16 -3.19
CA ILE A 81 19.40 -0.51 -1.89
C ILE A 81 20.16 -1.21 -0.75
N PHE A 82 20.38 -2.52 -0.83
CA PHE A 82 21.11 -3.27 0.20
C PHE A 82 22.54 -2.75 0.39
N LYS A 83 23.22 -2.40 -0.71
CA LYS A 83 24.58 -1.83 -0.65
C LYS A 83 24.60 -0.47 0.05
N ASN A 84 23.58 0.36 -0.21
CA ASN A 84 23.44 1.67 0.42
C ASN A 84 23.18 1.53 1.92
N VAL A 85 22.30 0.60 2.33
CA VAL A 85 22.07 0.30 3.75
C VAL A 85 23.34 -0.12 4.46
N PHE A 86 24.11 -1.04 3.88
CA PHE A 86 25.38 -1.49 4.47
C PHE A 86 26.34 -0.32 4.64
N ARG A 87 26.56 0.47 3.58
CA ARG A 87 27.44 1.64 3.62
C ARG A 87 27.03 2.64 4.70
N ARG A 88 25.73 3.01 4.78
CA ARG A 88 25.24 3.97 5.79
C ARG A 88 25.39 3.46 7.22
N ARG A 89 25.24 2.15 7.45
CA ARG A 89 25.51 1.54 8.75
C ARG A 89 26.95 1.70 9.17
N GLU A 90 27.89 1.48 8.26
CA GLU A 90 29.34 1.65 8.50
C GLU A 90 29.71 3.13 8.71
N GLU A 91 29.25 4.03 7.82
CA GLU A 91 29.55 5.46 7.88
C GLU A 91 29.02 6.12 9.15
N GLN A 92 27.78 5.80 9.53
CA GLN A 92 27.10 6.43 10.66
C GLN A 92 27.21 5.63 11.97
N GLN A 93 27.87 4.47 11.97
CA GLN A 93 28.04 3.59 13.12
C GLN A 93 26.70 3.28 13.81
N ARG A 94 25.63 3.01 13.03
CA ARG A 94 24.29 2.72 13.51
C ARG A 94 23.69 1.51 12.82
N PHE A 95 22.83 0.78 13.53
CA PHE A 95 22.19 -0.46 13.02
C PHE A 95 20.75 -0.26 12.57
N ASP A 96 20.09 0.83 12.97
CA ASP A 96 18.71 1.18 12.67
C ASP A 96 18.58 1.87 11.31
N VAL A 97 19.23 1.28 10.28
CA VAL A 97 19.13 1.71 8.88
C VAL A 97 18.38 0.64 8.09
N PHE A 98 17.32 1.05 7.41
CA PHE A 98 16.41 0.20 6.65
C PHE A 98 16.44 0.60 5.17
N GLY A 99 16.23 -0.37 4.28
CA GLY A 99 16.17 -0.15 2.86
C GLY A 99 14.79 -0.41 2.29
N LEU A 100 14.32 0.47 1.41
CA LEU A 100 13.07 0.32 0.67
C LEU A 100 13.34 0.54 -0.82
N TYR A 101 12.99 -0.44 -1.64
CA TYR A 101 12.98 -0.31 -3.09
C TYR A 101 11.56 -0.06 -3.58
N ILE A 102 11.36 0.99 -4.37
CA ILE A 102 10.07 1.36 -4.95
C ILE A 102 10.17 1.32 -6.46
N VAL A 103 9.21 0.67 -7.12
CA VAL A 103 9.17 0.61 -8.57
C VAL A 103 7.83 1.10 -9.14
N ASN A 104 7.91 1.97 -10.15
CA ASN A 104 6.84 2.23 -11.09
C ASN A 104 7.04 1.29 -12.29
N ASN A 105 6.50 0.07 -12.20
CA ASN A 105 6.63 -0.96 -13.23
C ASN A 105 5.66 -0.73 -14.38
N GLU A 106 6.04 -1.22 -15.57
CA GLU A 106 5.19 -1.20 -16.77
C GLU A 106 4.46 0.16 -16.95
N ARG A 107 5.20 1.27 -16.71
CA ARG A 107 4.64 2.63 -16.62
C ARG A 107 3.86 3.09 -17.84
N GLY A 108 4.05 2.46 -19.01
CA GLY A 108 3.28 2.69 -20.24
C GLY A 108 2.00 1.84 -20.34
N VAL A 109 1.75 0.98 -19.36
CA VAL A 109 0.57 0.11 -19.30
C VAL A 109 -0.43 0.68 -18.30
N GLU A 110 -1.72 0.55 -18.59
CA GLU A 110 -2.78 0.92 -17.65
C GLU A 110 -2.60 0.20 -16.30
N PRO A 111 -2.71 0.91 -15.16
CA PRO A 111 -2.38 0.35 -13.85
C PRO A 111 -3.07 -0.98 -13.50
N LEU A 112 -4.35 -1.15 -13.85
CA LEU A 112 -5.10 -2.39 -13.61
C LEU A 112 -4.66 -3.57 -14.50
N SER A 113 -3.92 -3.30 -15.57
CA SER A 113 -3.40 -4.31 -16.51
C SER A 113 -1.94 -4.67 -16.26
N ARG A 114 -1.28 -4.03 -15.28
CA ARG A 114 0.12 -4.28 -14.92
C ARG A 114 0.30 -5.58 -14.17
N THR A 115 1.50 -6.14 -14.25
CA THR A 115 1.92 -7.27 -13.41
C THR A 115 1.98 -6.86 -11.95
N ILE A 116 1.17 -7.47 -11.09
CA ILE A 116 1.06 -7.17 -9.66
C ILE A 116 1.12 -8.47 -8.84
N PRO A 117 2.05 -8.61 -7.88
CA PRO A 117 3.19 -7.72 -7.64
C PRO A 117 4.23 -7.80 -8.78
N PRO A 118 5.02 -6.73 -9.03
CA PRO A 118 6.04 -6.71 -10.08
C PRO A 118 7.34 -7.43 -9.68
N PHE A 119 7.28 -8.29 -8.69
CA PHE A 119 8.40 -9.04 -8.11
C PHE A 119 8.10 -10.53 -8.14
N ASN A 120 9.09 -11.33 -8.52
CA ASN A 120 8.98 -12.77 -8.45
C ASN A 120 9.20 -13.29 -7.00
N GLN A 121 8.85 -14.56 -6.76
CA GLN A 121 8.94 -15.16 -5.43
C GLN A 121 10.37 -15.17 -4.87
N GLN A 122 11.39 -15.32 -5.73
CA GLN A 122 12.78 -15.32 -5.29
C GLN A 122 13.20 -13.92 -4.83
N GLN A 123 12.84 -12.87 -5.57
CA GLN A 123 13.10 -11.46 -5.20
C GLN A 123 12.47 -11.10 -3.84
N ILE A 124 11.23 -11.56 -3.59
CA ILE A 124 10.54 -11.32 -2.32
C ILE A 124 11.26 -12.06 -1.18
N LYS A 125 11.66 -13.32 -1.40
CA LYS A 125 12.40 -14.13 -0.41
C LYS A 125 13.76 -13.51 -0.09
N ASP A 126 14.49 -13.05 -1.10
CA ASP A 126 15.79 -12.39 -0.94
C ASP A 126 15.63 -11.07 -0.18
N ALA A 127 14.56 -10.30 -0.45
CA ALA A 127 14.28 -9.08 0.29
C ALA A 127 14.02 -9.33 1.79
N VAL A 128 13.35 -10.42 2.14
CA VAL A 128 13.20 -10.84 3.55
C VAL A 128 14.55 -11.18 4.17
N ASN A 129 15.36 -11.98 3.49
CA ASN A 129 16.67 -12.45 3.99
C ASN A 129 17.65 -11.27 4.16
N GLU A 130 17.65 -10.32 3.22
CA GLU A 130 18.51 -9.13 3.20
C GLU A 130 17.94 -7.97 4.03
N LYS A 131 16.78 -8.15 4.65
CA LYS A 131 16.10 -7.16 5.50
C LYS A 131 15.86 -5.82 4.79
N ARG A 132 15.27 -5.88 3.61
CA ARG A 132 14.84 -4.72 2.83
C ARG A 132 13.37 -4.84 2.40
N GLY A 133 12.70 -3.72 2.21
CA GLY A 133 11.34 -3.65 1.70
C GLY A 133 11.29 -3.59 0.16
N LEU A 134 10.23 -4.16 -0.42
CA LEU A 134 9.86 -4.03 -1.83
C LEU A 134 8.47 -3.44 -1.92
N CYS A 135 8.33 -2.33 -2.64
CA CYS A 135 7.07 -1.64 -2.83
C CYS A 135 6.91 -1.25 -4.32
N TYR A 136 5.71 -1.01 -4.76
CA TYR A 136 5.44 -0.50 -6.10
C TYR A 136 4.45 0.66 -6.04
N THR A 137 4.54 1.56 -7.02
CA THR A 137 3.84 2.85 -6.95
C THR A 137 2.32 2.72 -6.99
N TRP A 138 1.77 1.64 -7.61
CA TRP A 138 0.34 1.36 -7.58
C TRP A 138 -0.18 1.07 -6.16
N GLN A 139 0.63 0.43 -5.29
CA GLN A 139 0.29 0.29 -3.87
C GLN A 139 0.21 1.66 -3.17
N LEU A 140 1.19 2.55 -3.42
CA LEU A 140 1.20 3.88 -2.81
C LEU A 140 0.01 4.73 -3.30
N PHE A 141 -0.33 4.61 -4.58
CA PHE A 141 -1.50 5.28 -5.14
C PHE A 141 -2.80 4.82 -4.44
N ASN A 142 -3.01 3.52 -4.29
CA ASN A 142 -4.18 2.97 -3.60
C ASN A 142 -4.19 3.33 -2.12
N LEU A 143 -3.04 3.22 -1.45
CA LEU A 143 -2.86 3.57 -0.04
C LEU A 143 -3.28 5.02 0.26
N TYR A 144 -3.04 5.96 -0.67
CA TYR A 144 -3.51 7.33 -0.52
C TYR A 144 -5.01 7.37 -0.22
N PHE A 145 -5.81 6.72 -1.06
CA PHE A 145 -7.27 6.69 -0.90
C PHE A 145 -7.73 5.86 0.29
N GLU A 146 -7.02 4.78 0.62
CA GLU A 146 -7.29 3.95 1.78
C GLU A 146 -7.10 4.74 3.09
N ILE A 147 -6.12 5.63 3.13
CA ILE A 147 -5.91 6.56 4.25
C ILE A 147 -7.01 7.63 4.30
N GLU A 148 -7.35 8.24 3.17
CA GLU A 148 -8.43 9.25 3.10
C GLU A 148 -9.79 8.65 3.49
N ASP A 149 -10.04 7.38 3.14
CA ASP A 149 -11.25 6.64 3.53
C ASP A 149 -11.19 6.12 4.99
N GLY A 150 -10.06 6.33 5.69
CA GLY A 150 -9.85 5.89 7.07
C GLY A 150 -9.85 4.37 7.24
N ILE A 151 -9.30 3.64 6.28
CA ILE A 151 -9.08 2.19 6.33
C ILE A 151 -7.81 1.88 7.11
N ILE A 152 -6.77 2.66 6.87
CA ILE A 152 -5.48 2.61 7.54
C ILE A 152 -5.08 4.04 7.91
N THR A 153 -4.34 4.21 8.98
CA THR A 153 -3.82 5.51 9.40
C THR A 153 -2.46 5.80 8.77
N LYS A 154 -2.10 7.09 8.64
CA LYS A 154 -0.75 7.50 8.20
C LYS A 154 0.34 6.88 9.07
N GLN A 155 0.16 6.79 10.37
CA GLN A 155 1.13 6.21 11.31
C GLN A 155 1.33 4.71 11.10
N GLU A 156 0.25 3.95 10.87
CA GLU A 156 0.36 2.54 10.51
C GLU A 156 1.09 2.35 9.19
N ALA A 157 0.73 3.13 8.16
CA ALA A 157 1.38 3.10 6.86
C ALA A 157 2.89 3.44 6.95
N GLN A 158 3.26 4.48 7.71
CA GLN A 158 4.66 4.80 8.00
C GLN A 158 5.40 3.61 8.64
N SER A 159 4.75 2.93 9.59
CA SER A 159 5.36 1.78 10.27
C SER A 159 5.57 0.60 9.33
N ILE A 160 4.64 0.35 8.43
CA ILE A 160 4.67 -0.75 7.47
C ILE A 160 5.82 -0.58 6.46
N LEU A 161 6.17 0.65 6.08
CA LEU A 161 7.28 0.93 5.15
C LEU A 161 8.65 0.47 5.67
N PHE A 162 8.80 0.21 6.96
CA PHE A 162 10.03 -0.36 7.57
C PHE A 162 10.04 -1.90 7.58
N ASN A 163 9.01 -2.57 7.05
CA ASN A 163 8.96 -4.02 6.98
C ASN A 163 9.88 -4.57 5.89
N ASN A 164 10.22 -5.85 5.99
CA ASN A 164 11.05 -6.58 5.03
C ASN A 164 10.19 -7.42 4.08
N GLY A 165 10.70 -7.66 2.88
CA GLY A 165 9.98 -8.38 1.83
C GLY A 165 9.00 -7.49 1.08
N LEU A 166 7.98 -8.08 0.49
CA LEU A 166 6.91 -7.31 -0.16
C LEU A 166 6.13 -6.52 0.89
N ILE A 167 6.09 -5.20 0.73
CA ILE A 167 5.31 -4.34 1.61
C ILE A 167 3.81 -4.67 1.45
N ASP A 168 3.11 -4.76 2.56
CA ASP A 168 1.71 -5.15 2.61
C ASP A 168 0.93 -4.19 3.51
N PHE A 169 0.08 -3.36 2.90
CA PHE A 169 -0.76 -2.37 3.60
C PHE A 169 -2.16 -2.90 3.95
N ARG A 170 -2.41 -4.20 3.79
CA ARG A 170 -3.72 -4.77 4.12
C ARG A 170 -4.12 -4.43 5.56
N PRO A 171 -5.38 -4.04 5.79
CA PRO A 171 -5.86 -3.79 7.14
C PRO A 171 -5.77 -5.08 7.97
N LYS A 172 -5.37 -4.95 9.23
CA LYS A 172 -5.29 -6.09 10.17
C LYS A 172 -6.69 -6.45 10.67
N VAL A 173 -7.42 -7.17 9.85
CA VAL A 173 -8.79 -7.62 10.13
C VAL A 173 -8.89 -9.14 10.00
N ASN A 174 -9.87 -9.73 10.67
CA ASN A 174 -10.16 -11.15 10.55
C ASN A 174 -11.04 -11.40 9.32
N GLU A 175 -10.75 -12.43 8.56
CA GLU A 175 -11.65 -12.91 7.53
C GLU A 175 -12.92 -13.46 8.18
N VAL A 176 -14.09 -12.99 7.72
CA VAL A 176 -15.38 -13.35 8.31
C VAL A 176 -16.12 -14.33 7.43
N ALA A 177 -16.24 -14.05 6.15
CA ALA A 177 -16.95 -14.90 5.19
C ALA A 177 -16.69 -14.46 3.75
N VAL A 178 -16.93 -15.39 2.82
CA VAL A 178 -17.03 -15.07 1.38
C VAL A 178 -18.49 -14.74 1.07
N PRO A 179 -18.78 -13.67 0.31
CA PRO A 179 -20.12 -13.34 -0.12
C PRO A 179 -20.79 -14.48 -0.90
N HIS A 180 -21.97 -14.87 -0.48
CA HIS A 180 -22.73 -15.95 -1.11
C HIS A 180 -23.67 -15.45 -2.20
N LYS A 181 -24.40 -14.36 -1.94
CA LYS A 181 -25.32 -13.72 -2.89
C LYS A 181 -25.33 -12.21 -2.70
N TYR A 182 -25.70 -11.51 -3.76
CA TYR A 182 -25.91 -10.06 -3.75
C TYR A 182 -27.31 -9.73 -4.26
N TYR A 183 -27.93 -8.70 -3.68
CA TYR A 183 -29.21 -8.16 -4.10
C TYR A 183 -29.15 -6.62 -4.16
N GLY A 184 -30.15 -5.99 -4.78
CA GLY A 184 -30.29 -4.54 -4.82
C GLY A 184 -29.09 -3.82 -5.41
N GLN A 185 -28.60 -4.29 -6.57
CA GLN A 185 -27.39 -3.70 -7.20
C GLN A 185 -26.20 -3.66 -6.21
N HIS A 186 -25.99 -4.77 -5.51
CA HIS A 186 -24.92 -4.98 -4.52
C HIS A 186 -25.06 -4.16 -3.22
N THR A 187 -26.24 -3.60 -2.93
CA THR A 187 -26.48 -2.91 -1.65
C THR A 187 -26.80 -3.87 -0.50
N ILE A 188 -27.14 -5.12 -0.81
CA ILE A 188 -27.40 -6.18 0.16
C ILE A 188 -26.48 -7.35 -0.16
N VAL A 189 -25.76 -7.82 0.85
CA VAL A 189 -24.88 -8.99 0.75
C VAL A 189 -25.34 -10.08 1.70
N CYS A 190 -25.41 -11.33 1.20
CA CYS A 190 -25.65 -12.49 2.03
C CYS A 190 -24.33 -13.16 2.38
N LEU A 191 -24.07 -13.31 3.67
CA LEU A 191 -22.86 -13.93 4.22
C LEU A 191 -23.29 -15.14 5.06
N LYS A 192 -22.54 -16.23 4.95
CA LYS A 192 -22.62 -17.32 5.93
C LYS A 192 -21.51 -17.09 6.96
N ILE A 193 -21.90 -16.73 8.17
CA ILE A 193 -20.97 -16.35 9.23
C ILE A 193 -21.03 -17.40 10.33
N ASP A 194 -19.87 -17.99 10.63
CA ASP A 194 -19.73 -18.96 11.70
C ASP A 194 -18.83 -18.37 12.81
N ASN A 195 -19.30 -18.44 14.05
CA ASN A 195 -18.53 -18.09 15.27
C ASN A 195 -18.01 -16.64 15.37
N VAL A 196 -18.57 -15.70 14.60
CA VAL A 196 -18.25 -14.28 14.68
C VAL A 196 -19.51 -13.49 15.01
N LYS A 197 -19.42 -12.63 16.02
CA LYS A 197 -20.52 -11.72 16.36
C LYS A 197 -20.37 -10.44 15.54
N ILE A 198 -21.41 -10.08 14.82
CA ILE A 198 -21.52 -8.82 14.09
C ILE A 198 -22.69 -7.99 14.62
N SER A 199 -22.60 -6.69 14.50
CA SER A 199 -23.61 -5.73 14.98
C SER A 199 -23.87 -4.64 13.96
N VAL A 200 -25.04 -4.05 13.99
CA VAL A 200 -25.33 -2.83 13.23
C VAL A 200 -24.37 -1.74 13.69
N GLY A 201 -23.74 -1.06 12.73
CA GLY A 201 -22.72 -0.06 12.98
C GLY A 201 -21.28 -0.55 12.81
N ASP A 202 -21.03 -1.86 12.82
CA ASP A 202 -19.74 -2.46 12.51
C ASP A 202 -19.36 -2.22 11.03
N PHE A 203 -18.10 -2.46 10.70
CA PHE A 203 -17.57 -2.31 9.35
C PHE A 203 -17.06 -3.64 8.82
N PHE A 204 -17.41 -3.95 7.57
CA PHE A 204 -16.71 -4.94 6.75
C PHE A 204 -15.68 -4.27 5.86
N PHE A 205 -14.57 -4.97 5.63
CA PHE A 205 -13.53 -4.60 4.69
C PHE A 205 -13.52 -5.59 3.53
N TYR A 206 -13.34 -5.09 2.32
CA TYR A 206 -13.22 -5.90 1.12
C TYR A 206 -12.23 -5.27 0.15
N GLU A 207 -11.66 -6.09 -0.72
CA GLU A 207 -10.72 -5.62 -1.75
C GLU A 207 -11.42 -5.58 -3.11
N GLU A 208 -11.25 -4.50 -3.83
CA GLU A 208 -11.70 -4.32 -5.20
C GLU A 208 -10.66 -3.55 -5.99
N ASP A 209 -10.23 -4.09 -7.13
CA ASP A 209 -9.21 -3.49 -8.02
C ASP A 209 -7.88 -3.16 -7.31
N GLY A 210 -7.47 -4.02 -6.35
CA GLY A 210 -6.24 -3.84 -5.58
C GLY A 210 -6.32 -2.74 -4.52
N ARG A 211 -7.52 -2.25 -4.20
CA ARG A 211 -7.79 -1.25 -3.17
C ARG A 211 -8.74 -1.79 -2.13
N TRP A 212 -8.42 -1.59 -0.86
CA TRP A 212 -9.31 -1.88 0.25
C TRP A 212 -10.41 -0.82 0.38
N LYS A 213 -11.61 -1.30 0.66
CA LYS A 213 -12.80 -0.49 0.90
C LYS A 213 -13.49 -0.96 2.17
N LYS A 214 -14.31 -0.09 2.77
CA LYS A 214 -15.10 -0.46 3.94
C LYS A 214 -16.58 -0.19 3.71
N LEU A 215 -17.41 -1.08 4.24
CA LEU A 215 -18.85 -0.98 4.26
C LEU A 215 -19.33 -0.94 5.69
N LYS A 216 -20.16 0.05 6.03
CA LYS A 216 -20.85 0.09 7.32
C LYS A 216 -22.08 -0.78 7.28
N ILE A 217 -22.26 -1.62 8.28
CA ILE A 217 -23.47 -2.44 8.44
C ILE A 217 -24.61 -1.54 8.91
N LEU A 218 -25.61 -1.35 8.06
CA LEU A 218 -26.78 -0.53 8.37
C LEU A 218 -27.92 -1.37 8.95
N THR A 219 -28.06 -2.61 8.50
CA THR A 219 -29.14 -3.52 8.93
C THR A 219 -28.63 -4.95 8.86
N ILE A 220 -29.06 -5.78 9.80
CA ILE A 220 -28.80 -7.21 9.79
C ILE A 220 -30.16 -7.92 9.78
N LYS A 221 -30.29 -8.90 8.89
CA LYS A 221 -31.43 -9.83 8.89
C LYS A 221 -30.86 -11.23 8.98
N ASP A 222 -31.40 -12.01 9.87
CA ASP A 222 -31.16 -13.44 9.94
C ASP A 222 -32.00 -14.17 8.92
N GLY A 223 -31.44 -15.15 8.23
CA GLY A 223 -32.15 -15.88 7.17
C GLY A 223 -31.44 -17.16 6.80
N ASP A 224 -32.16 -18.08 6.17
CA ASP A 224 -31.62 -19.30 5.61
C ASP A 224 -31.00 -19.08 4.18
N GLU A 225 -30.51 -20.14 3.55
CA GLU A 225 -29.94 -20.11 2.19
C GLU A 225 -30.92 -19.64 1.11
N ASN A 226 -32.24 -19.68 1.37
CA ASN A 226 -33.31 -19.25 0.48
C ASN A 226 -33.87 -17.87 0.82
N PHE A 227 -33.26 -17.18 1.80
CA PHE A 227 -33.72 -15.86 2.22
C PHE A 227 -33.71 -14.88 1.03
N ASN A 228 -34.87 -14.27 0.77
CA ASN A 228 -35.04 -13.20 -0.20
C ASN A 228 -35.43 -11.90 0.52
N PRO A 229 -34.54 -10.91 0.60
CA PRO A 229 -34.80 -9.67 1.35
C PRO A 229 -35.93 -8.83 0.76
N TYR A 230 -36.43 -9.14 -0.45
CA TYR A 230 -37.56 -8.46 -1.09
C TYR A 230 -38.90 -9.18 -0.88
N GLN A 231 -38.92 -10.38 -0.31
CA GLN A 231 -40.16 -10.96 0.14
C GLN A 231 -40.69 -10.16 1.33
N LYS A 232 -41.78 -9.43 1.14
CA LYS A 232 -42.52 -8.84 2.23
C LYS A 232 -42.96 -9.96 3.17
N GLU A 233 -42.55 -9.91 4.44
CA GLU A 233 -43.29 -10.59 5.48
C GLU A 233 -44.70 -10.02 5.47
N ILE A 234 -45.66 -10.80 5.00
CA ILE A 234 -47.06 -10.56 5.28
C ILE A 234 -47.21 -10.99 6.74
N THR A 235 -46.94 -10.08 7.65
CA THR A 235 -47.40 -10.22 9.03
C THR A 235 -48.90 -10.07 8.97
N ASP A 236 -49.59 -11.19 9.10
CA ASP A 236 -51.02 -11.23 9.36
C ASP A 236 -51.33 -10.34 10.57
N LEU A 237 -51.98 -9.23 10.29
CA LEU A 237 -52.75 -8.48 11.28
C LEU A 237 -54.04 -9.26 11.53
N SER A 238 -54.02 -10.11 12.51
CA SER A 238 -55.25 -10.62 13.16
C SER A 238 -55.44 -9.93 14.50
#